data_6158d2cce0e7c3faba220cbce45f182a
#
_entry.id   6158d2cce0e7c3faba220cbce45f182a
#
_cell.length_a   1.000
_cell.length_b   1.000
_cell.length_c   1.000
_cell.angle_alpha   90.00
_cell.angle_beta   90.00
_cell.angle_gamma   90.00
#
_symmetry.space_group_name_H-M   'P 1'
#
loop_
_entity.id
_entity.type
_entity.pdbx_description
1 polymer ?
#
loop_
_entity_poly.entity_id
_entity_poly.type
_entity_poly.pdbx_seq_one_letter_code
_entity_poly.pdbx_strand_id
1 'polypeptide(L)'
;MKGVVFLGNRKTELRDFPDPTPGPRDVILEIKASGMCGSDLHVYRTPKERENPNIAGHEPCGVVVEIGSGVSDKEARIGQRVMDHHYEGCGVCRHCASGWGQMCLEGAVVYGAVGDGAHANYMRVPVSTLVPLPDELSFQSGAAISCGTGTAFGALRRLGLKGDETLVVFGQGPVGLSATQLATVMGARVIALDISAERR
;
A
#
# COMPACT_ATOMS: atom_id res chain seq x y z
N MET A 1 4.69 -14.66 15.43
CA MET A 1 5.00 -13.20 15.27
C MET A 1 4.00 -12.33 16.03
N LYS A 2 4.33 -11.06 16.26
CA LYS A 2 3.39 -10.06 16.80
C LYS A 2 2.72 -9.32 15.66
N GLY A 3 1.42 -8.99 15.82
CA GLY A 3 0.67 -8.19 14.88
C GLY A 3 -0.31 -7.25 15.61
N VAL A 4 -0.51 -6.04 15.06
CA VAL A 4 -1.46 -5.06 15.58
C VAL A 4 -2.79 -5.21 14.86
N VAL A 5 -3.88 -5.29 15.62
CA VAL A 5 -5.24 -5.32 15.11
C VAL A 5 -6.02 -4.08 15.52
N PHE A 6 -6.89 -3.61 14.65
CA PHE A 6 -7.85 -2.55 14.95
C PHE A 6 -9.21 -3.17 15.30
N LEU A 7 -9.59 -3.04 16.57
CA LEU A 7 -10.86 -3.59 17.07
C LEU A 7 -12.07 -2.73 16.74
N GLY A 8 -11.85 -1.52 16.24
CA GLY A 8 -12.88 -0.49 16.21
C GLY A 8 -13.03 0.22 17.57
N ASN A 9 -14.01 1.10 17.67
CA ASN A 9 -14.30 1.85 18.90
C ASN A 9 -13.06 2.50 19.55
N ARG A 10 -12.09 2.94 18.73
CA ARG A 10 -10.78 3.51 19.09
C ARG A 10 -9.90 2.57 19.92
N LYS A 11 -10.04 1.27 19.70
CA LYS A 11 -9.22 0.26 20.38
C LYS A 11 -8.27 -0.41 19.40
N THR A 12 -7.06 -0.63 19.86
CA THR A 12 -6.03 -1.44 19.19
C THR A 12 -5.51 -2.49 20.14
N GLU A 13 -5.03 -3.59 19.62
CA GLU A 13 -4.46 -4.67 20.41
C GLU A 13 -3.25 -5.25 19.67
N LEU A 14 -2.21 -5.62 20.43
CA LEU A 14 -1.08 -6.39 19.95
C LEU A 14 -1.34 -7.85 20.27
N ARG A 15 -1.46 -8.68 19.22
CA ARG A 15 -1.75 -10.11 19.34
C ARG A 15 -0.60 -10.98 18.83
N ASP A 16 -0.59 -12.22 19.30
CA ASP A 16 0.27 -13.26 18.75
C ASP A 16 -0.43 -13.95 17.56
N PHE A 17 0.31 -14.11 16.49
CA PHE A 17 -0.09 -14.83 15.28
C PHE A 17 0.97 -15.86 14.93
N PRO A 18 0.62 -16.96 14.25
CA PRO A 18 1.62 -17.84 13.67
C PRO A 18 2.47 -17.06 12.66
N ASP A 19 3.73 -17.46 12.52
CA ASP A 19 4.56 -16.91 11.43
C ASP A 19 3.99 -17.36 10.09
N PRO A 20 3.87 -16.47 9.09
CA PRO A 20 3.32 -16.84 7.80
C PRO A 20 4.28 -17.72 7.03
N THR A 21 3.74 -18.66 6.25
CA THR A 21 4.48 -19.49 5.30
C THR A 21 4.06 -19.16 3.88
N PRO A 22 4.98 -19.10 2.89
CA PRO A 22 4.63 -18.73 1.54
C PRO A 22 3.86 -19.84 0.83
N GLY A 23 2.80 -19.50 0.11
CA GLY A 23 2.23 -20.35 -0.93
C GLY A 23 3.15 -20.42 -2.15
N PRO A 24 2.82 -21.24 -3.18
CA PRO A 24 3.70 -21.42 -4.33
C PRO A 24 4.07 -20.13 -5.08
N ARG A 25 3.17 -19.14 -5.10
CA ARG A 25 3.36 -17.85 -5.79
C ARG A 25 3.50 -16.66 -4.84
N ASP A 26 3.75 -16.94 -3.54
CA ASP A 26 3.89 -15.91 -2.51
C ASP A 26 5.34 -15.72 -2.12
N VAL A 27 5.58 -14.62 -1.45
CA VAL A 27 6.80 -14.34 -0.70
C VAL A 27 6.45 -13.92 0.72
N ILE A 28 7.41 -14.04 1.64
CA ILE A 28 7.33 -13.46 2.97
C ILE A 28 8.22 -12.24 3.03
N LEU A 29 7.65 -11.14 3.47
CA LEU A 29 8.36 -9.89 3.76
C LEU A 29 8.63 -9.80 5.26
N GLU A 30 9.88 -9.56 5.63
CA GLU A 30 10.21 -8.99 6.93
C GLU A 30 9.91 -7.49 6.85
N ILE A 31 8.92 -7.03 7.60
CA ILE A 31 8.48 -5.64 7.54
C ILE A 31 9.48 -4.75 8.26
N LYS A 32 10.00 -3.76 7.56
CA LYS A 32 10.93 -2.73 8.07
C LYS A 32 10.25 -1.39 8.34
N ALA A 33 9.16 -1.12 7.63
CA ALA A 33 8.29 0.02 7.87
C ALA A 33 6.87 -0.30 7.39
N SER A 34 5.88 0.19 8.13
CA SER A 34 4.47 0.12 7.76
C SER A 34 3.82 1.46 8.07
N GLY A 35 3.33 2.14 7.04
CA GLY A 35 2.68 3.42 7.17
C GLY A 35 1.26 3.29 7.74
N MET A 36 0.71 4.41 8.21
CA MET A 36 -0.68 4.51 8.67
C MET A 36 -1.45 5.48 7.77
N CYS A 37 -2.42 4.96 7.05
CA CYS A 37 -3.28 5.71 6.15
C CYS A 37 -4.50 6.33 6.86
N GLY A 38 -5.12 7.30 6.22
CA GLY A 38 -6.42 7.84 6.68
C GLY A 38 -7.52 6.78 6.76
N SER A 39 -7.50 5.76 5.90
CA SER A 39 -8.45 4.64 5.93
C SER A 39 -8.29 3.74 7.16
N ASP A 40 -7.08 3.58 7.70
CA ASP A 40 -6.85 2.88 8.96
C ASP A 40 -7.56 3.59 10.12
N LEU A 41 -7.57 4.93 10.10
CA LEU A 41 -8.28 5.73 11.09
C LEU A 41 -9.81 5.56 11.00
N HIS A 42 -10.36 5.26 9.81
CA HIS A 42 -11.78 4.93 9.69
C HIS A 42 -12.09 3.61 10.39
N VAL A 43 -11.28 2.57 10.17
CA VAL A 43 -11.43 1.28 10.85
C VAL A 43 -11.28 1.44 12.37
N TYR A 44 -10.25 2.15 12.81
CA TYR A 44 -9.98 2.44 14.21
C TYR A 44 -11.17 3.16 14.91
N ARG A 45 -11.82 4.13 14.21
CA ARG A 45 -12.91 4.94 14.74
C ARG A 45 -14.30 4.34 14.58
N THR A 46 -14.44 3.24 13.83
CA THR A 46 -15.72 2.56 13.61
C THR A 46 -16.37 2.25 14.96
N PRO A 47 -17.63 2.63 15.21
CA PRO A 47 -18.25 2.47 16.54
C PRO A 47 -18.57 1.02 16.91
N LYS A 48 -18.52 0.10 15.95
CA LYS A 48 -18.74 -1.33 16.15
C LYS A 48 -17.42 -2.05 16.37
N GLU A 49 -17.32 -2.85 17.42
CA GLU A 49 -16.16 -3.72 17.65
C GLU A 49 -16.15 -4.88 16.65
N ARG A 50 -14.94 -5.26 16.23
CA ARG A 50 -14.67 -6.37 15.32
C ARG A 50 -14.23 -7.57 16.16
N GLU A 51 -14.90 -8.71 16.00
CA GLU A 51 -14.57 -9.93 16.76
C GLU A 51 -13.26 -10.58 16.30
N ASN A 52 -13.10 -10.71 14.97
CA ASN A 52 -11.93 -11.36 14.35
C ASN A 52 -11.30 -10.42 13.31
N PRO A 53 -10.62 -9.35 13.74
CA PRO A 53 -9.94 -8.46 12.81
C PRO A 53 -8.67 -9.10 12.27
N ASN A 54 -8.38 -8.86 10.99
CA ASN A 54 -7.07 -9.14 10.41
C ASN A 54 -6.00 -8.23 11.02
N ILE A 55 -4.73 -8.62 10.87
CA ILE A 55 -3.61 -7.71 11.12
C ILE A 55 -3.80 -6.46 10.25
N ALA A 56 -3.68 -5.30 10.87
CA ALA A 56 -3.87 -4.02 10.20
C ALA A 56 -2.64 -3.60 9.37
N GLY A 57 -2.78 -2.48 8.64
CA GLY A 57 -1.68 -1.85 7.89
C GLY A 57 -1.63 -2.30 6.43
N HIS A 58 -1.72 -1.35 5.50
CA HIS A 58 -1.71 -1.58 4.06
C HIS A 58 -0.69 -0.69 3.33
N GLU A 59 0.29 -0.18 4.06
CA GLU A 59 1.42 0.58 3.53
C GLU A 59 2.73 -0.14 3.83
N PRO A 60 2.93 -1.38 3.29
CA PRO A 60 4.07 -2.22 3.61
C PRO A 60 5.34 -1.82 2.88
N CYS A 61 6.46 -1.90 3.58
CA CYS A 61 7.79 -1.84 3.00
C CYS A 61 8.75 -2.72 3.81
N GLY A 62 9.52 -3.56 3.13
CA GLY A 62 10.37 -4.52 3.83
C GLY A 62 11.35 -5.23 2.92
N VAL A 63 11.79 -6.39 3.38
CA VAL A 63 12.78 -7.24 2.72
C VAL A 63 12.20 -8.63 2.51
N VAL A 64 12.39 -9.20 1.33
CA VAL A 64 12.00 -10.59 1.02
C VAL A 64 12.87 -11.54 1.84
N VAL A 65 12.27 -12.38 2.67
CA VAL A 65 12.97 -13.37 3.53
C VAL A 65 12.67 -14.81 3.19
N GLU A 66 11.50 -15.10 2.57
CA GLU A 66 11.15 -16.42 2.06
C GLU A 66 10.47 -16.30 0.70
N ILE A 67 10.60 -17.33 -0.13
CA ILE A 67 10.09 -17.36 -1.49
C ILE A 67 9.38 -18.69 -1.73
N GLY A 68 8.17 -18.63 -2.28
CA GLY A 68 7.39 -19.81 -2.66
C GLY A 68 7.99 -20.59 -3.83
N SER A 69 7.72 -21.87 -3.89
CA SER A 69 8.34 -22.81 -4.84
C SER A 69 8.09 -22.53 -6.32
N GLY A 70 7.08 -21.72 -6.65
CA GLY A 70 6.73 -21.34 -8.02
C GLY A 70 7.18 -19.92 -8.39
N VAL A 71 7.95 -19.25 -7.54
CA VAL A 71 8.50 -17.91 -7.80
C VAL A 71 9.91 -18.04 -8.33
N SER A 72 10.20 -17.38 -9.45
CA SER A 72 11.54 -17.39 -10.08
C SER A 72 12.42 -16.27 -9.54
N ASP A 73 13.74 -16.42 -9.66
CA ASP A 73 14.74 -15.40 -9.30
C ASP A 73 14.60 -14.08 -10.09
N LYS A 74 13.85 -14.12 -11.20
CA LYS A 74 13.55 -12.92 -11.99
C LYS A 74 12.43 -12.08 -11.37
N GLU A 75 11.56 -12.73 -10.59
CA GLU A 75 10.40 -12.09 -9.96
C GLU A 75 10.73 -11.59 -8.56
N ALA A 76 11.44 -12.39 -7.76
CA ALA A 76 11.87 -11.99 -6.42
C ALA A 76 13.14 -12.72 -5.99
N ARG A 77 13.92 -12.11 -5.08
CA ARG A 77 15.12 -12.69 -4.46
C ARG A 77 15.14 -12.45 -2.97
N ILE A 78 15.68 -13.40 -2.22
CA ILE A 78 15.96 -13.22 -0.80
C ILE A 78 16.87 -12.00 -0.60
N GLY A 79 16.55 -11.16 0.37
CA GLY A 79 17.26 -9.91 0.64
C GLY A 79 16.81 -8.72 -0.22
N GLN A 80 15.93 -8.93 -1.20
CA GLN A 80 15.43 -7.83 -2.03
C GLN A 80 14.59 -6.86 -1.21
N ARG A 81 14.89 -5.56 -1.33
CA ARG A 81 14.12 -4.47 -0.75
C ARG A 81 12.90 -4.19 -1.61
N VAL A 82 11.72 -4.16 -1.01
CA VAL A 82 10.45 -3.99 -1.74
C VAL A 82 9.44 -3.16 -0.97
N MET A 83 8.57 -2.49 -1.72
CA MET A 83 7.24 -2.10 -1.29
C MET A 83 6.25 -3.16 -1.78
N ASP A 84 5.03 -3.17 -1.28
CA ASP A 84 3.96 -4.03 -1.78
C ASP A 84 2.74 -3.20 -2.17
N HIS A 85 2.17 -3.52 -3.32
CA HIS A 85 0.88 -2.99 -3.75
C HIS A 85 -0.23 -3.80 -3.09
N HIS A 86 -0.85 -3.27 -2.06
CA HIS A 86 -1.76 -3.97 -1.15
C HIS A 86 -3.07 -4.50 -1.76
N TYR A 87 -3.19 -4.53 -3.08
CA TYR A 87 -4.33 -5.12 -3.80
C TYR A 87 -3.88 -6.32 -4.64
N GLU A 88 -4.43 -7.49 -4.34
CA GLU A 88 -4.30 -8.67 -5.18
C GLU A 88 -5.59 -8.87 -5.97
N GLY A 89 -5.51 -8.76 -7.29
CA GLY A 89 -6.61 -9.07 -8.21
C GLY A 89 -6.48 -10.49 -8.77
N CYS A 90 -7.49 -10.94 -9.53
CA CYS A 90 -7.50 -12.29 -10.14
C CYS A 90 -6.41 -12.52 -11.21
N GLY A 91 -5.71 -11.49 -11.64
CA GLY A 91 -4.65 -11.54 -12.64
C GLY A 91 -5.11 -11.64 -14.10
N VAL A 92 -6.35 -12.08 -14.37
CA VAL A 92 -6.83 -12.44 -15.73
C VAL A 92 -7.95 -11.55 -16.28
N CYS A 93 -8.71 -10.85 -15.44
CA CYS A 93 -9.76 -9.94 -15.93
C CYS A 93 -9.15 -8.73 -16.64
N ARG A 94 -9.95 -8.02 -17.43
CA ARG A 94 -9.49 -6.86 -18.21
C ARG A 94 -8.75 -5.79 -17.39
N HIS A 95 -9.17 -5.57 -16.14
CA HIS A 95 -8.53 -4.59 -15.26
C HIS A 95 -7.19 -5.11 -14.75
N CYS A 96 -7.13 -6.35 -14.27
CA CYS A 96 -5.88 -6.95 -13.83
C CYS A 96 -4.85 -7.02 -14.97
N ALA A 97 -5.27 -7.49 -16.14
CA ALA A 97 -4.40 -7.59 -17.32
C ALA A 97 -3.87 -6.23 -17.83
N SER A 98 -4.56 -5.13 -17.49
CA SER A 98 -4.12 -3.76 -17.82
C SER A 98 -3.38 -3.04 -16.66
N GLY A 99 -3.04 -3.77 -15.57
CA GLY A 99 -2.31 -3.21 -14.43
C GLY A 99 -3.18 -2.47 -13.40
N TRP A 100 -4.49 -2.69 -13.42
CA TRP A 100 -5.46 -2.10 -12.50
C TRP A 100 -6.08 -3.16 -11.57
N GLY A 101 -5.23 -3.95 -10.88
CA GLY A 101 -5.66 -5.03 -9.99
C GLY A 101 -6.66 -4.59 -8.90
N GLN A 102 -6.53 -3.37 -8.39
CA GLN A 102 -7.46 -2.77 -7.43
C GLN A 102 -8.88 -2.60 -7.98
N MET A 103 -9.08 -2.69 -9.30
CA MET A 103 -10.37 -2.65 -9.98
C MET A 103 -10.81 -4.03 -10.47
N CYS A 104 -10.31 -5.10 -9.87
CA CYS A 104 -10.61 -6.48 -10.26
C CYS A 104 -12.12 -6.72 -10.29
N LEU A 105 -12.62 -7.34 -11.38
CA LEU A 105 -14.05 -7.65 -11.54
C LEU A 105 -14.53 -8.78 -10.61
N GLU A 106 -13.63 -9.66 -10.20
CA GLU A 106 -13.89 -10.76 -9.27
C GLU A 106 -13.76 -10.35 -7.79
N GLY A 107 -13.49 -9.06 -7.56
CA GLY A 107 -13.10 -8.55 -6.24
C GLY A 107 -11.59 -8.69 -6.00
N ALA A 108 -10.99 -7.67 -5.40
CA ALA A 108 -9.59 -7.71 -5.01
C ALA A 108 -9.46 -8.09 -3.53
N VAL A 109 -8.45 -8.90 -3.19
CA VAL A 109 -8.00 -9.00 -1.80
C VAL A 109 -7.28 -7.70 -1.44
N VAL A 110 -7.66 -7.10 -0.33
CA VAL A 110 -7.05 -5.87 0.19
C VAL A 110 -6.33 -6.22 1.49
N TYR A 111 -5.01 -6.27 1.44
CA TYR A 111 -4.18 -6.58 2.60
C TYR A 111 -4.31 -5.47 3.66
N GLY A 112 -4.37 -5.86 4.93
CA GLY A 112 -4.67 -4.96 6.04
C GLY A 112 -6.16 -4.69 6.27
N ALA A 113 -7.05 -5.16 5.35
CA ALA A 113 -8.50 -5.03 5.48
C ALA A 113 -9.22 -6.38 5.37
N VAL A 114 -8.99 -7.13 4.28
CA VAL A 114 -9.56 -8.46 4.02
C VAL A 114 -8.53 -9.56 4.33
N GLY A 115 -7.27 -9.37 3.93
CA GLY A 115 -6.13 -10.19 4.31
C GLY A 115 -5.30 -9.54 5.41
N ASP A 116 -4.38 -10.30 6.02
CA ASP A 116 -3.46 -9.79 7.02
C ASP A 116 -2.50 -8.76 6.42
N GLY A 117 -2.28 -7.68 7.17
CA GLY A 117 -1.50 -6.52 6.74
C GLY A 117 -0.11 -6.44 7.38
N ALA A 118 0.47 -5.25 7.25
CA ALA A 118 1.88 -4.99 7.52
C ALA A 118 2.18 -4.44 8.93
N HIS A 119 1.20 -4.23 9.79
CA HIS A 119 1.49 -3.87 11.18
C HIS A 119 1.88 -5.11 11.98
N ALA A 120 2.88 -5.86 11.48
CA ALA A 120 3.41 -7.10 12.05
C ALA A 120 4.91 -7.24 11.74
N ASN A 121 5.54 -8.29 12.30
CA ASN A 121 6.95 -8.59 11.99
C ASN A 121 7.11 -9.08 10.54
N TYR A 122 6.17 -9.91 10.07
CA TYR A 122 6.20 -10.52 8.74
C TYR A 122 4.84 -10.37 8.05
N MET A 123 4.86 -10.38 6.72
CA MET A 123 3.66 -10.33 5.90
C MET A 123 3.82 -11.27 4.69
N ARG A 124 2.81 -12.08 4.41
CA ARG A 124 2.74 -12.90 3.18
C ARG A 124 2.02 -12.10 2.09
N VAL A 125 2.64 -12.00 0.92
CA VAL A 125 2.08 -11.34 -0.25
C VAL A 125 2.37 -12.12 -1.53
N PRO A 126 1.52 -12.01 -2.57
CA PRO A 126 1.83 -12.57 -3.89
C PRO A 126 3.04 -11.88 -4.51
N VAL A 127 3.86 -12.61 -5.22
CA VAL A 127 5.02 -12.03 -5.92
C VAL A 127 4.62 -10.97 -6.95
N SER A 128 3.40 -11.03 -7.48
CA SER A 128 2.88 -10.08 -8.48
C SER A 128 2.58 -8.68 -7.93
N THR A 129 2.50 -8.53 -6.61
CA THR A 129 2.24 -7.24 -5.96
C THR A 129 3.50 -6.50 -5.53
N LEU A 130 4.66 -7.14 -5.65
CA LEU A 130 5.94 -6.55 -5.26
C LEU A 130 6.35 -5.39 -6.17
N VAL A 131 6.80 -4.32 -5.55
CA VAL A 131 7.40 -3.17 -6.20
C VAL A 131 8.82 -2.97 -5.65
N PRO A 132 9.87 -3.11 -6.47
CA PRO A 132 11.24 -2.92 -5.98
C PRO A 132 11.44 -1.54 -5.35
N LEU A 133 12.08 -1.49 -4.18
CA LEU A 133 12.48 -0.26 -3.52
C LEU A 133 13.93 0.08 -3.91
N PRO A 134 14.18 1.22 -4.58
CA PRO A 134 15.53 1.70 -4.86
C PRO A 134 16.38 1.85 -3.59
N ASP A 135 17.68 1.61 -3.70
CA ASP A 135 18.60 1.65 -2.55
C ASP A 135 18.70 3.05 -1.90
N GLU A 136 18.49 4.09 -2.69
CA GLU A 136 18.50 5.49 -2.26
C GLU A 136 17.31 5.86 -1.38
N LEU A 137 16.23 5.07 -1.41
CA LEU A 137 15.04 5.32 -0.62
C LEU A 137 15.09 4.54 0.70
N SER A 138 14.67 5.19 1.78
CA SER A 138 14.47 4.51 3.07
C SER A 138 13.22 3.64 3.04
N PHE A 139 13.13 2.66 3.95
CA PHE A 139 11.91 1.87 4.12
C PHE A 139 10.71 2.72 4.53
N GLN A 140 10.93 3.79 5.31
CA GLN A 140 9.89 4.75 5.70
C GLN A 140 9.34 5.48 4.48
N SER A 141 10.22 5.93 3.57
CA SER A 141 9.80 6.53 2.29
C SER A 141 9.02 5.54 1.43
N GLY A 142 9.49 4.28 1.34
CA GLY A 142 8.81 3.22 0.63
C GLY A 142 7.40 2.95 1.19
N ALA A 143 7.26 2.89 2.50
CA ALA A 143 5.95 2.71 3.15
C ALA A 143 4.98 3.86 2.80
N ALA A 144 5.43 5.11 2.83
CA ALA A 144 4.61 6.26 2.44
C ALA A 144 4.21 6.24 0.94
N ILE A 145 5.07 5.68 0.08
CA ILE A 145 4.81 5.57 -1.37
C ILE A 145 3.78 4.47 -1.67
N SER A 146 3.76 3.38 -0.92
CA SER A 146 3.01 2.15 -1.24
C SER A 146 1.47 2.34 -1.28
N CYS A 147 0.92 3.40 -0.67
CA CYS A 147 -0.50 3.72 -0.74
C CYS A 147 -0.76 5.13 -1.27
N GLY A 148 -0.53 6.16 -0.46
CA GLY A 148 -0.95 7.54 -0.77
C GLY A 148 -0.33 8.11 -2.04
N THR A 149 0.98 7.95 -2.19
CA THR A 149 1.71 8.42 -3.38
C THR A 149 1.36 7.58 -4.60
N GLY A 150 1.23 6.25 -4.48
CA GLY A 150 0.78 5.37 -5.54
C GLY A 150 -0.63 5.73 -6.04
N THR A 151 -1.55 6.05 -5.12
CA THR A 151 -2.90 6.53 -5.44
C THR A 151 -2.86 7.84 -6.24
N ALA A 152 -2.05 8.82 -5.81
CA ALA A 152 -1.86 10.07 -6.51
C ALA A 152 -1.29 9.87 -7.91
N PHE A 153 -0.25 9.04 -8.04
CA PHE A 153 0.37 8.71 -9.33
C PHE A 153 -0.62 8.05 -10.29
N GLY A 154 -1.39 7.06 -9.80
CA GLY A 154 -2.43 6.41 -10.59
C GLY A 154 -3.49 7.39 -11.08
N ALA A 155 -3.92 8.34 -10.25
CA ALA A 155 -4.88 9.38 -10.62
C ALA A 155 -4.32 10.29 -11.72
N LEU A 156 -3.10 10.79 -11.58
CA LEU A 156 -2.44 11.66 -12.57
C LEU A 156 -2.26 10.94 -13.91
N ARG A 157 -1.88 9.66 -13.89
CA ARG A 157 -1.80 8.82 -15.10
C ARG A 157 -3.16 8.66 -15.79
N ARG A 158 -4.24 8.44 -15.03
CA ARG A 158 -5.59 8.30 -15.59
C ARG A 158 -6.12 9.61 -16.16
N LEU A 159 -5.76 10.74 -15.58
CA LEU A 159 -6.05 12.07 -16.15
C LEU A 159 -5.30 12.31 -17.45
N GLY A 160 -4.19 11.61 -17.67
CA GLY A 160 -3.30 11.86 -18.80
C GLY A 160 -2.59 13.23 -18.69
N LEU A 161 -2.30 13.67 -17.45
CA LEU A 161 -1.72 14.98 -17.17
C LEU A 161 -0.44 15.22 -17.99
N LYS A 162 -0.35 16.39 -18.62
CA LYS A 162 0.81 16.86 -19.38
C LYS A 162 1.47 18.05 -18.70
N GLY A 163 2.75 18.26 -19.00
CA GLY A 163 3.56 19.31 -18.39
C GLY A 163 3.15 20.75 -18.71
N ASP A 164 2.37 20.97 -19.76
CA ASP A 164 1.87 22.27 -20.18
C ASP A 164 0.47 22.61 -19.61
N GLU A 165 -0.11 21.70 -18.81
CA GLU A 165 -1.44 21.85 -18.24
C GLU A 165 -1.42 22.47 -16.84
N THR A 166 -2.59 22.94 -16.40
CA THR A 166 -2.81 23.40 -15.03
C THR A 166 -3.67 22.38 -14.29
N LEU A 167 -3.14 21.83 -13.18
CA LEU A 167 -3.84 20.92 -12.29
C LEU A 167 -4.30 21.65 -11.03
N VAL A 168 -5.56 21.47 -10.66
CA VAL A 168 -6.08 21.90 -9.36
C VAL A 168 -6.20 20.71 -8.43
N VAL A 169 -5.57 20.77 -7.25
CA VAL A 169 -5.60 19.72 -6.24
C VAL A 169 -6.36 20.19 -5.01
N PHE A 170 -7.52 19.60 -4.75
CA PHE A 170 -8.36 19.88 -3.58
C PHE A 170 -7.97 18.94 -2.42
N GLY A 171 -7.52 19.53 -1.31
CA GLY A 171 -7.02 18.85 -0.13
C GLY A 171 -5.52 18.55 -0.21
N GLN A 172 -4.77 19.02 0.79
CA GLN A 172 -3.32 18.81 0.91
C GLN A 172 -3.00 17.83 2.06
N GLY A 173 -3.81 16.79 2.19
CA GLY A 173 -3.46 15.59 2.95
C GLY A 173 -2.40 14.74 2.22
N PRO A 174 -2.01 13.56 2.73
CA PRO A 174 -0.94 12.74 2.14
C PRO A 174 -1.08 12.50 0.63
N VAL A 175 -2.29 12.16 0.16
CA VAL A 175 -2.56 11.92 -1.26
C VAL A 175 -2.48 13.21 -2.07
N GLY A 176 -3.10 14.30 -1.59
CA GLY A 176 -3.08 15.58 -2.31
C GLY A 176 -1.68 16.20 -2.37
N LEU A 177 -0.92 16.12 -1.27
CA LEU A 177 0.46 16.58 -1.24
C LEU A 177 1.33 15.79 -2.22
N SER A 178 1.17 14.47 -2.27
CA SER A 178 1.85 13.62 -3.25
C SER A 178 1.45 13.98 -4.69
N ALA A 179 0.15 14.24 -4.95
CA ALA A 179 -0.32 14.67 -6.27
C ALA A 179 0.30 16.02 -6.67
N THR A 180 0.36 16.97 -5.74
CA THR A 180 0.99 18.28 -5.94
C THR A 180 2.47 18.15 -6.32
N GLN A 181 3.23 17.34 -5.56
CA GLN A 181 4.65 17.10 -5.83
C GLN A 181 4.88 16.39 -7.16
N LEU A 182 4.16 15.29 -7.42
CA LEU A 182 4.29 14.53 -8.65
C LEU A 182 3.93 15.36 -9.89
N ALA A 183 2.80 16.09 -9.86
CA ALA A 183 2.39 16.93 -10.97
C ALA A 183 3.40 18.04 -11.26
N THR A 184 3.99 18.64 -10.22
CA THR A 184 5.05 19.63 -10.37
C THR A 184 6.28 19.04 -11.06
N VAL A 185 6.71 17.83 -10.66
CA VAL A 185 7.83 17.14 -11.32
C VAL A 185 7.50 16.76 -12.76
N MET A 186 6.23 16.46 -13.07
CA MET A 186 5.75 16.22 -14.43
C MET A 186 5.71 17.50 -15.29
N GLY A 187 6.00 18.67 -14.71
CA GLY A 187 6.07 19.95 -15.40
C GLY A 187 4.74 20.74 -15.42
N ALA A 188 3.68 20.22 -14.81
CA ALA A 188 2.39 20.90 -14.76
C ALA A 188 2.41 22.10 -13.79
N ARG A 189 1.61 23.12 -14.09
CA ARG A 189 1.31 24.19 -13.13
C ARG A 189 0.29 23.66 -12.10
N VAL A 190 0.62 23.71 -10.81
CA VAL A 190 -0.28 23.19 -9.77
C VAL A 190 -0.89 24.32 -8.95
N ILE A 191 -2.21 24.25 -8.74
CA ILE A 191 -2.96 25.08 -7.80
C ILE A 191 -3.40 24.15 -6.66
N ALA A 192 -2.74 24.28 -5.51
CA ALA A 192 -3.03 23.49 -4.31
C ALA A 192 -4.02 24.23 -3.41
N LEU A 193 -5.11 23.55 -3.03
CA LEU A 193 -6.16 24.09 -2.18
C LEU A 193 -6.37 23.22 -0.95
N ASP A 194 -6.51 23.83 0.23
CA ASP A 194 -6.94 23.15 1.45
C ASP A 194 -7.74 24.12 2.32
N ILE A 195 -8.68 23.59 3.12
CA ILE A 195 -9.44 24.38 4.10
C ILE A 195 -8.60 24.69 5.34
N SER A 196 -7.56 23.86 5.64
CA SER A 196 -6.61 24.10 6.72
C SER A 196 -5.53 25.07 6.28
N ALA A 197 -5.34 26.16 7.03
CA ALA A 197 -4.25 27.11 6.80
C ALA A 197 -2.86 26.46 6.96
N GLU A 198 -2.75 25.47 7.85
CA GLU A 198 -1.50 24.74 8.13
C GLU A 198 -1.05 23.84 6.98
N ARG A 199 -1.99 23.44 6.07
CA ARG A 199 -1.71 22.58 4.93
C ARG A 199 -1.51 23.31 3.63
N ARG A 200 -1.68 24.62 3.62
CA ARG A 200 -1.44 25.54 2.51
C ARG A 200 -0.06 26.16 2.61
#